data_2b8bc4fc0e953452f85c5251697a91e1
#
_entry.id   2b8bc4fc0e953452f85c5251697a91e1
#
_cell.length_a   1.000
_cell.length_b   1.000
_cell.length_c   1.000
_cell.angle_alpha   90.00
_cell.angle_beta   90.00
_cell.angle_gamma   90.00
#
_symmetry.space_group_name_H-M   'P 1'
#
loop_
_entity.id
_entity.type
_entity.pdbx_description
1 polymer ?
#
loop_
_entity_poly.entity_id
_entity_poly.type
_entity_poly.pdbx_seq_one_letter_code
_entity_poly.pdbx_strand_id
1 'polypeptide(L)'
;MKLQNLISKLEKHHKKKIDLTLNRTFNLLKKLGNPQNKLKNVVNVVGTNSKASMSYSLKSILNQAGYKCNLYTSPHLQSLSERFVFNDKEIEDDELIQLLNDIEKVLGEDNALSLIHI
;
A
#
# COMPACT_ATOMS: atom_id res chain seq x y z
N MET A 1 10.29 -14.42 8.75
CA MET A 1 10.53 -14.20 7.31
C MET A 1 10.79 -12.73 7.07
N LYS A 2 11.85 -12.41 6.37
CA LYS A 2 12.14 -11.02 6.02
C LYS A 2 11.19 -10.56 4.91
N LEU A 3 10.86 -9.29 4.92
CA LEU A 3 9.94 -8.68 3.94
C LEU A 3 10.38 -8.94 2.50
N GLN A 4 11.67 -8.80 2.20
CA GLN A 4 12.21 -9.04 0.87
C GLN A 4 11.96 -10.47 0.39
N ASN A 5 12.09 -11.45 1.28
CA ASN A 5 11.84 -12.84 0.94
C ASN A 5 10.36 -13.10 0.63
N LEU A 6 9.48 -12.47 1.40
CA LEU A 6 8.04 -12.58 1.16
C LEU A 6 7.65 -11.98 -0.18
N ILE A 7 8.15 -10.79 -0.49
CA ILE A 7 7.89 -10.12 -1.77
C ILE A 7 8.39 -10.97 -2.92
N SER A 8 9.62 -11.50 -2.82
CA SER A 8 10.20 -12.36 -3.86
C SER A 8 9.37 -13.62 -4.07
N LYS A 9 8.88 -14.22 -3.00
CA LYS A 9 8.02 -15.40 -3.06
C LYS A 9 6.72 -15.10 -3.79
N LEU A 10 6.09 -13.99 -3.45
CA LEU A 10 4.85 -13.55 -4.09
C LEU A 10 5.05 -13.27 -5.58
N GLU A 11 6.14 -12.58 -5.93
CA GLU A 11 6.47 -12.28 -7.32
C GLU A 11 6.73 -13.53 -8.15
N LYS A 12 7.39 -14.55 -7.57
CA LYS A 12 7.67 -15.80 -8.27
C LYS A 12 6.39 -16.56 -8.63
N HIS A 13 5.39 -16.50 -7.79
CA HIS A 13 4.11 -17.16 -8.04
C HIS A 13 3.26 -16.42 -9.06
N HIS A 14 3.59 -15.17 -9.35
CA HIS A 14 2.83 -14.33 -10.26
C HIS A 14 3.56 -14.13 -11.57
N LYS A 15 3.43 -15.10 -12.47
CA LYS A 15 4.06 -15.04 -13.81
C LYS A 15 3.18 -14.37 -14.85
N LYS A 16 2.05 -13.82 -14.47
CA LYS A 16 1.13 -13.18 -15.41
C LYS A 16 1.52 -11.73 -15.64
N LYS A 17 1.16 -11.22 -16.81
CA LYS A 17 1.30 -9.79 -17.12
C LYS A 17 0.57 -8.95 -16.09
N ILE A 18 1.09 -7.73 -15.84
CA ILE A 18 0.41 -6.76 -14.99
C ILE A 18 -1.00 -6.55 -15.53
N ASP A 19 -1.98 -6.78 -14.69
CA ASP A 19 -3.37 -6.55 -15.04
C ASP A 19 -3.70 -5.08 -14.77
N LEU A 20 -3.89 -4.32 -15.84
CA LEU A 20 -4.20 -2.90 -15.74
C LEU A 20 -5.67 -2.64 -15.45
N THR A 21 -6.51 -3.69 -15.43
CA THR A 21 -7.91 -3.53 -15.07
C THR A 21 -8.07 -3.44 -13.55
N LEU A 22 -9.12 -2.77 -13.11
CA LEU A 22 -9.42 -2.68 -11.68
C LEU A 22 -10.21 -3.87 -11.14
N ASN A 23 -10.55 -4.83 -11.99
CA ASN A 23 -11.37 -5.97 -11.57
C ASN A 23 -10.72 -6.78 -10.46
N ARG A 24 -9.42 -7.03 -10.54
CA ARG A 24 -8.68 -7.73 -9.49
C ARG A 24 -8.73 -6.98 -8.18
N THR A 25 -8.52 -5.69 -8.24
CA THR A 25 -8.54 -4.83 -7.05
C THR A 25 -9.92 -4.82 -6.41
N PHE A 26 -10.98 -4.69 -7.20
CA PHE A 26 -12.35 -4.74 -6.68
C PHE A 26 -12.70 -6.08 -6.06
N ASN A 27 -12.28 -7.18 -6.69
CA ASN A 27 -12.50 -8.53 -6.13
C ASN A 27 -11.78 -8.71 -4.80
N LEU A 28 -10.54 -8.25 -4.73
CA LEU A 28 -9.74 -8.25 -3.53
C LEU A 28 -10.42 -7.48 -2.40
N LEU A 29 -10.81 -6.24 -2.69
CA LEU A 29 -11.46 -5.38 -1.71
C LEU A 29 -12.79 -5.97 -1.22
N LYS A 30 -13.54 -6.56 -2.11
CA LYS A 30 -14.81 -7.21 -1.75
C LYS A 30 -14.59 -8.35 -0.77
N LYS A 31 -13.58 -9.18 -0.99
CA LYS A 31 -13.24 -10.29 -0.10
C LYS A 31 -12.77 -9.79 1.28
N LEU A 32 -12.19 -8.61 1.33
CA LEU A 32 -11.75 -7.98 2.58
C LEU A 32 -12.87 -7.19 3.28
N GLY A 33 -14.08 -7.19 2.75
CA GLY A 33 -15.21 -6.46 3.33
C GLY A 33 -15.30 -5.00 2.91
N ASN A 34 -14.74 -4.66 1.76
CA ASN A 34 -14.76 -3.30 1.20
C ASN A 34 -14.21 -2.24 2.18
N PRO A 35 -12.96 -2.41 2.66
CA PRO A 35 -12.39 -1.47 3.64
C PRO A 35 -12.25 -0.05 3.10
N GLN A 36 -12.18 0.12 1.78
CA GLN A 36 -12.08 1.44 1.15
C GLN A 36 -13.28 2.33 1.47
N ASN A 37 -14.44 1.75 1.78
CA ASN A 37 -15.63 2.52 2.13
C ASN A 37 -15.52 3.20 3.49
N LYS A 38 -14.56 2.78 4.31
CA LYS A 38 -14.31 3.37 5.62
C LYS A 38 -13.35 4.56 5.55
N LEU A 39 -12.69 4.74 4.41
CA LEU A 39 -11.77 5.87 4.23
C LEU A 39 -12.55 7.16 4.10
N LYS A 40 -12.10 8.17 4.83
CA LYS A 40 -12.67 9.52 4.79
C LYS A 40 -11.57 10.52 4.43
N ASN A 41 -11.95 11.57 3.71
CA ASN A 41 -11.05 12.67 3.41
C ASN A 41 -9.76 12.24 2.70
N VAL A 42 -9.92 11.45 1.63
CA VAL A 42 -8.79 10.98 0.84
C VAL A 42 -8.35 12.08 -0.12
N VAL A 43 -7.04 12.35 -0.14
CA VAL A 43 -6.43 13.32 -1.05
C VAL A 43 -5.45 12.58 -1.95
N ASN A 44 -5.64 12.69 -3.25
CA ASN A 44 -4.73 12.14 -4.25
C ASN A 44 -3.81 13.22 -4.80
N VAL A 45 -2.50 12.95 -4.77
CA VAL A 45 -1.50 13.83 -5.36
C VAL A 45 -0.92 13.14 -6.59
N VAL A 46 -1.17 13.73 -7.74
CA VAL A 46 -0.72 13.19 -9.03
C VAL A 46 0.16 14.20 -9.76
N GLY A 47 1.02 13.70 -10.62
CA GLY A 47 1.91 14.56 -11.38
C GLY A 47 3.16 13.83 -11.81
N THR A 48 4.01 14.51 -12.57
CA THR A 48 5.27 13.95 -13.06
C THR A 48 6.42 14.19 -12.10
N ASN A 49 6.40 15.33 -11.37
CA ASN A 49 7.47 15.74 -10.46
C ASN A 49 6.90 16.18 -9.12
N SER A 50 7.73 16.08 -8.08
CA SER A 50 7.45 16.63 -6.74
C SER A 50 6.20 16.08 -6.04
N LYS A 51 5.67 14.96 -6.48
CA LYS A 51 4.50 14.33 -5.85
C LYS A 51 4.77 13.98 -4.40
N ALA A 52 5.92 13.35 -4.15
CA ALA A 52 6.30 12.94 -2.81
C ALA A 52 6.51 14.15 -1.89
N SER A 53 7.23 15.16 -2.36
CA SER A 53 7.47 16.38 -1.59
C SER A 53 6.17 17.08 -1.22
N MET A 54 5.25 17.18 -2.16
CA MET A 54 3.94 17.79 -1.92
C MET A 54 3.14 16.99 -0.90
N SER A 55 3.14 15.66 -1.02
CA SER A 55 2.42 14.76 -0.12
C SER A 55 2.95 14.85 1.30
N TYR A 56 4.28 14.84 1.48
CA TYR A 56 4.90 14.98 2.79
C TYR A 56 4.64 16.34 3.41
N SER A 57 4.69 17.41 2.59
CA SER A 57 4.38 18.76 3.05
C SER A 57 2.94 18.87 3.54
N LEU A 58 2.00 18.34 2.77
CA LEU A 58 0.59 18.34 3.14
C LEU A 58 0.35 17.54 4.43
N LYS A 59 0.99 16.38 4.56
CA LYS A 59 0.93 15.57 5.77
C LYS A 59 1.42 16.35 6.97
N SER A 60 2.55 17.04 6.85
CA SER A 60 3.13 17.84 7.93
C SER A 60 2.20 18.96 8.36
N ILE A 61 1.61 19.66 7.40
CA ILE A 61 0.66 20.74 7.67
C ILE A 61 -0.56 20.21 8.43
N LEU A 62 -1.13 19.11 7.96
CA LEU A 62 -2.29 18.52 8.59
C LEU A 62 -2.00 18.00 10.01
N ASN A 63 -0.84 17.38 10.21
CA ASN A 63 -0.42 16.91 11.52
C ASN A 63 -0.24 18.09 12.49
N GLN A 64 0.35 19.20 12.03
CA GLN A 64 0.49 20.42 12.83
C GLN A 64 -0.86 21.03 13.18
N ALA A 65 -1.84 20.88 12.30
CA ALA A 65 -3.20 21.37 12.55
C ALA A 65 -4.01 20.45 13.48
N GLY A 66 -3.43 19.36 13.95
CA GLY A 66 -4.08 18.45 14.90
C GLY A 66 -4.81 17.27 14.24
N TYR A 67 -4.66 17.08 12.95
CA TYR A 67 -5.26 15.95 12.24
C TYR A 67 -4.29 14.77 12.17
N LYS A 68 -4.81 13.56 12.28
CA LYS A 68 -4.05 12.36 11.97
C LYS A 68 -4.03 12.19 10.46
N CYS A 69 -2.85 12.18 9.88
CA CYS A 69 -2.68 12.04 8.44
C CYS A 69 -1.75 10.89 8.14
N ASN A 70 -2.28 9.89 7.44
CA ASN A 70 -1.51 8.76 6.95
C ASN A 70 -1.15 9.00 5.50
N LEU A 71 -0.04 8.44 5.06
CA LEU A 71 0.48 8.67 3.72
C LEU A 71 0.81 7.35 3.05
N TYR A 72 0.39 7.23 1.80
CA TYR A 72 0.85 6.18 0.91
C TYR A 72 1.56 6.81 -0.28
N THR A 73 2.76 6.34 -0.58
CA THR A 73 3.55 6.84 -1.71
C THR A 73 4.07 5.71 -2.57
N SER A 74 4.32 5.99 -3.83
CA SER A 74 5.00 5.08 -4.75
C SER A 74 5.80 5.88 -5.76
N PRO A 75 6.91 5.32 -6.26
CA PRO A 75 7.54 4.08 -5.85
C PRO A 75 8.36 4.23 -4.56
N HIS A 76 8.83 3.11 -4.01
CA HIS A 76 9.79 3.15 -2.90
C HIS A 76 11.22 3.12 -3.44
N LEU A 77 12.18 3.57 -2.61
CA LEU A 77 13.60 3.58 -2.99
C LEU A 77 14.33 2.32 -2.54
N GLN A 78 14.16 1.93 -1.30
CA GLN A 78 14.86 0.80 -0.71
C GLN A 78 13.93 -0.32 -0.25
N SER A 79 12.82 0.03 0.37
CA SER A 79 11.93 -0.94 1.00
C SER A 79 10.48 -0.60 0.75
N LEU A 80 9.65 -1.62 0.56
CA LEU A 80 8.21 -1.46 0.40
C LEU A 80 7.58 -0.75 1.61
N SER A 81 8.15 -0.89 2.79
CA SER A 81 7.67 -0.23 4.02
C SER A 81 7.64 1.29 3.88
N GLU A 82 8.53 1.86 3.07
CA GLU A 82 8.57 3.32 2.83
C GLU A 82 7.28 3.87 2.27
N ARG A 83 6.50 3.04 1.58
CA ARG A 83 5.23 3.45 0.97
C ARG A 83 4.13 3.74 1.98
N PHE A 84 4.27 3.23 3.22
CA PHE A 84 3.21 3.27 4.22
C PHE A 84 3.67 4.02 5.45
N VAL A 85 3.15 5.23 5.62
CA VAL A 85 3.44 6.06 6.78
C VAL A 85 2.14 6.28 7.56
N PHE A 86 2.11 5.81 8.80
CA PHE A 86 0.95 5.98 9.68
C PHE A 86 1.27 7.07 10.69
N ASN A 87 0.58 8.20 10.54
CA ASN A 87 0.80 9.42 11.30
C ASN A 87 2.23 9.93 11.06
N ASP A 88 3.17 9.73 11.96
CA ASP A 88 4.56 10.20 11.82
C ASP A 88 5.56 9.06 11.69
N LYS A 89 5.08 7.84 11.52
CA LYS A 89 5.96 6.68 11.55
C LYS A 89 5.72 5.76 10.35
N GLU A 90 6.81 5.42 9.67
CA GLU A 90 6.82 4.39 8.65
C GLU A 90 6.46 3.04 9.28
N ILE A 91 5.69 2.22 8.55
CA ILE A 91 5.31 0.90 9.06
C ILE A 91 6.55 0.04 9.28
N GLU A 92 6.54 -0.72 10.36
CA GLU A 92 7.60 -1.70 10.63
C GLU A 92 7.49 -2.87 9.64
N ASP A 93 8.63 -3.44 9.24
CA ASP A 93 8.65 -4.57 8.32
C ASP A 93 7.83 -5.75 8.85
N ASP A 94 7.91 -6.03 10.13
CA ASP A 94 7.16 -7.13 10.75
C ASP A 94 5.65 -6.91 10.67
N GLU A 95 5.20 -5.69 10.87
CA GLU A 95 3.78 -5.34 10.74
C GLU A 95 3.31 -5.50 9.30
N LEU A 96 4.12 -5.06 8.34
CA LEU A 96 3.79 -5.18 6.92
C LEU A 96 3.74 -6.65 6.50
N ILE A 97 4.67 -7.46 6.95
CA ILE A 97 4.69 -8.91 6.71
C ILE A 97 3.40 -9.54 7.25
N GLN A 98 3.01 -9.17 8.46
CA GLN A 98 1.77 -9.69 9.07
C GLN A 98 0.54 -9.32 8.25
N LEU A 99 0.45 -8.08 7.80
CA LEU A 99 -0.67 -7.62 6.98
C LEU A 99 -0.73 -8.35 5.64
N LEU A 100 0.41 -8.52 4.99
CA LEU A 100 0.48 -9.24 3.72
C LEU A 100 0.09 -10.71 3.87
N ASN A 101 0.53 -11.35 4.95
CA ASN A 101 0.15 -12.73 5.26
C ASN A 101 -1.34 -12.86 5.52
N ASP A 102 -1.93 -11.91 6.23
CA ASP A 102 -3.37 -11.91 6.51
C ASP A 102 -4.18 -11.77 5.22
N ILE A 103 -3.73 -10.90 4.32
CA ILE A 103 -4.36 -10.73 3.01
C ILE A 103 -4.24 -12.01 2.17
N GLU A 104 -3.08 -12.62 2.16
CA GLU A 104 -2.82 -13.86 1.43
C GLU A 104 -3.74 -14.99 1.89
N LYS A 105 -3.96 -15.12 3.19
CA LYS A 105 -4.85 -16.12 3.75
C LYS A 105 -6.30 -15.97 3.30
N VAL A 106 -6.74 -14.74 3.15
CA VAL A 106 -8.13 -14.43 2.73
C VAL A 106 -8.33 -14.69 1.24
N LEU A 107 -7.31 -14.40 0.43
CA LEU A 107 -7.46 -14.25 -1.01
C LEU A 107 -6.78 -15.31 -1.85
N GLY A 108 -5.82 -16.02 -1.30
CA GLY A 108 -4.90 -16.84 -2.06
C GLY A 108 -3.81 -15.99 -2.74
N GLU A 109 -2.77 -16.66 -3.20
CA GLU A 109 -1.53 -16.02 -3.64
C GLU A 109 -1.68 -15.10 -4.84
N ASP A 110 -2.53 -15.45 -5.80
CA ASP A 110 -2.68 -14.69 -7.05
C ASP A 110 -3.23 -13.28 -6.83
N ASN A 111 -4.02 -13.10 -5.79
CA ASN A 111 -4.71 -11.84 -5.55
C ASN A 111 -3.91 -10.89 -4.67
N ALA A 112 -3.06 -11.40 -3.79
CA ALA A 112 -2.22 -10.57 -2.92
C ALA A 112 -1.25 -9.69 -3.71
N LEU A 113 -0.86 -10.15 -4.89
CA LEU A 113 0.09 -9.45 -5.74
C LEU A 113 -0.45 -8.17 -6.37
N SER A 114 -1.76 -8.03 -6.45
CA SER A 114 -2.34 -6.81 -6.98
C SER A 114 -1.97 -5.58 -6.15
N LEU A 115 -1.65 -5.77 -4.88
CA LEU A 115 -1.18 -4.70 -4.00
C LEU A 115 0.27 -4.29 -4.28
N ILE A 116 1.08 -5.23 -4.78
CA ILE A 116 2.50 -4.99 -5.03
C ILE A 116 2.69 -4.31 -6.38
N HIS A 117 1.82 -4.59 -7.33
CA HIS A 117 1.92 -4.10 -8.71
C HIS A 117 1.09 -2.84 -9.00
N ILE A 118 0.47 -2.26 -8.01
CA ILE A 118 -0.28 -1.00 -8.19
C ILE A 118 0.66 0.20 -8.36
#